data_6451600cb266b91a077b79e8f486c78b
#
_entry.id   6451600cb266b91a077b79e8f486c78b
#
_cell.length_a   1.000
_cell.length_b   1.000
_cell.length_c   1.000
_cell.angle_alpha   90.00
_cell.angle_beta   90.00
_cell.angle_gamma   90.00
#
_symmetry.space_group_name_H-M   'P 1'
#
loop_
_entity.id
_entity.type
_entity.pdbx_description
1 polymer ?
#
loop_
_entity_poly.entity_id
_entity_poly.type
_entity_poly.pdbx_seq_one_letter_code
_entity_poly.pdbx_strand_id
1 'polypeptide(L)'
;ERAKGGVGLIFTEITRVNDMTGASSFGQLGMSHDYQIDSLRTMAQRVHRHGTKLMVELHHPGRQNLGLMVGTLPICVAGDRFLGSAYAKLLYGSVIPPGKKLQDKDIVPRTVAPSRCEKSKMSESVNRGLSHRGVQRLILQFIEAAQRVKKAGCDGVELHAAHGYLIQQFLSPNTNRRTDEYGGSLENRMRFLTEIIDGIRITCGRDFPIVVRLSVDEMYDRIGQPGKGYGL
;
A
#
# COMPACT_ATOMS: atom_id res chain seq x y z
N GLU A 1 17.46 14.57 12.32
CA GLU A 1 17.35 16.05 12.33
C GLU A 1 15.96 16.52 12.76
N ARG A 2 14.83 16.07 12.13
CA ARG A 2 13.47 16.51 12.51
C ARG A 2 13.15 16.26 13.99
N ALA A 3 13.45 15.05 14.49
CA ALA A 3 13.25 14.71 15.89
C ALA A 3 14.09 15.60 16.83
N LYS A 4 15.35 15.91 16.47
CA LYS A 4 16.18 16.87 17.21
C LYS A 4 15.59 18.27 17.25
N GLY A 5 14.85 18.66 16.20
CA GLY A 5 14.16 19.95 16.12
C GLY A 5 12.91 20.07 16.97
N GLY A 6 12.55 19.05 17.78
CA GLY A 6 11.44 19.12 18.74
C GLY A 6 10.08 18.74 18.18
N VAL A 7 10.01 18.07 17.02
CA VAL A 7 8.75 17.52 16.48
C VAL A 7 8.20 16.44 17.43
N GLY A 8 6.92 16.54 17.81
CA GLY A 8 6.29 15.58 18.73
C GLY A 8 5.95 14.24 18.09
N LEU A 9 5.58 14.23 16.80
CA LEU A 9 5.20 13.03 16.06
C LEU A 9 5.76 13.09 14.64
N ILE A 10 6.28 11.95 14.16
CA ILE A 10 6.72 11.74 12.78
C ILE A 10 5.95 10.56 12.20
N PHE A 11 5.40 10.72 10.99
CA PHE A 11 4.97 9.62 10.14
C PHE A 11 6.09 9.26 9.18
N THR A 12 6.27 7.97 8.90
CA THR A 12 7.18 7.55 7.82
C THR A 12 6.61 7.96 6.46
N GLU A 13 7.41 7.85 5.42
CA GLU A 13 6.87 7.76 4.07
C GLU A 13 6.07 6.47 3.89
N ILE A 14 5.34 6.38 2.76
CA ILE A 14 4.53 5.22 2.39
C ILE A 14 5.34 3.91 2.52
N THR A 15 4.82 3.01 3.35
CA THR A 15 5.46 1.72 3.66
C THR A 15 4.61 0.58 3.10
N ARG A 16 5.15 -0.17 2.14
CA ARG A 16 4.40 -1.23 1.47
C ARG A 16 4.11 -2.42 2.38
N VAL A 17 2.91 -2.94 2.27
CA VAL A 17 2.45 -4.15 2.99
C VAL A 17 2.56 -5.42 2.15
N ASN A 18 2.87 -5.28 0.86
CA ASN A 18 2.97 -6.36 -0.12
C ASN A 18 4.07 -6.06 -1.13
N ASP A 19 4.94 -7.03 -1.41
CA ASP A 19 6.08 -6.81 -2.30
C ASP A 19 5.69 -6.93 -3.77
N MET A 20 4.79 -7.85 -4.11
CA MET A 20 4.47 -8.17 -5.51
C MET A 20 3.58 -7.14 -6.19
N THR A 21 2.64 -6.57 -5.44
CA THR A 21 1.65 -5.61 -5.96
C THR A 21 1.67 -4.28 -5.22
N GLY A 22 2.44 -4.18 -4.14
CA GLY A 22 2.43 -3.05 -3.21
C GLY A 22 3.57 -2.05 -3.38
N ALA A 23 4.54 -2.31 -4.26
CA ALA A 23 5.65 -1.39 -4.49
C ALA A 23 5.23 -0.19 -5.36
N SER A 24 5.48 1.04 -4.89
CA SER A 24 5.13 2.29 -5.58
C SER A 24 6.36 3.06 -6.09
N SER A 25 7.52 2.87 -5.46
CA SER A 25 8.75 3.59 -5.78
C SER A 25 9.99 2.76 -5.46
N PHE A 26 11.12 3.20 -6.01
CA PHE A 26 12.43 2.66 -5.65
C PHE A 26 12.77 2.96 -4.21
N GLY A 27 13.39 2.00 -3.52
CA GLY A 27 13.82 2.19 -2.14
C GLY A 27 12.70 2.39 -1.12
N GLN A 28 11.45 2.17 -1.52
CA GLN A 28 10.30 2.30 -0.64
C GLN A 28 10.44 1.41 0.59
N LEU A 29 10.10 1.96 1.76
CA LEU A 29 10.00 1.19 3.00
C LEU A 29 9.03 0.01 2.83
N GLY A 30 9.28 -1.08 3.55
CA GLY A 30 8.43 -2.26 3.55
C GLY A 30 8.24 -2.86 4.93
N MET A 31 7.05 -3.38 5.18
CA MET A 31 6.69 -4.17 6.36
C MET A 31 5.98 -5.47 5.96
N SER A 32 6.31 -5.99 4.80
CA SER A 32 5.79 -7.25 4.25
C SER A 32 6.43 -8.51 4.85
N HIS A 33 7.61 -8.38 5.47
CA HIS A 33 8.40 -9.49 6.01
C HIS A 33 9.03 -9.17 7.36
N ASP A 34 9.23 -10.19 8.18
CA ASP A 34 9.78 -10.05 9.53
C ASP A 34 11.23 -9.56 9.55
N TYR A 35 12.04 -9.85 8.52
CA TYR A 35 13.42 -9.35 8.42
C TYR A 35 13.52 -7.81 8.38
N GLN A 36 12.41 -7.12 8.09
CA GLN A 36 12.35 -5.66 8.03
C GLN A 36 12.18 -5.01 9.43
N ILE A 37 11.82 -5.81 10.44
CA ILE A 37 11.52 -5.32 11.80
C ILE A 37 12.73 -4.63 12.43
N ASP A 38 13.93 -5.20 12.32
CA ASP A 38 15.09 -4.71 13.04
C ASP A 38 15.58 -3.35 12.52
N SER A 39 15.50 -3.12 11.21
CA SER A 39 15.83 -1.82 10.63
C SER A 39 14.85 -0.74 11.06
N LEU A 40 13.55 -1.06 11.11
CA LEU A 40 12.51 -0.16 11.61
C LEU A 40 12.68 0.11 13.12
N ARG A 41 13.01 -0.93 13.91
CA ARG A 41 13.31 -0.78 15.34
C ARG A 41 14.47 0.19 15.58
N THR A 42 15.53 0.09 14.80
CA THR A 42 16.65 1.01 14.87
C THR A 42 16.23 2.45 14.60
N MET A 43 15.35 2.66 13.61
CA MET A 43 14.81 3.98 13.30
C MET A 43 13.93 4.50 14.46
N ALA A 44 13.02 3.68 14.98
CA ALA A 44 12.17 4.05 16.11
C ALA A 44 13.00 4.47 17.34
N GLN A 45 14.00 3.69 17.72
CA GLN A 45 14.89 4.01 18.83
C GLN A 45 15.63 5.34 18.63
N ARG A 46 16.08 5.63 17.40
CA ARG A 46 16.74 6.91 17.10
C ARG A 46 15.81 8.11 17.23
N VAL A 47 14.56 7.95 16.82
CA VAL A 47 13.52 8.98 16.92
C VAL A 47 13.14 9.20 18.40
N HIS A 48 12.90 8.11 19.13
CA HIS A 48 12.50 8.14 20.54
C HIS A 48 13.53 8.78 21.47
N ARG A 49 14.84 8.72 21.14
CA ARG A 49 15.91 9.41 21.91
C ARG A 49 15.68 10.91 22.05
N HIS A 50 14.86 11.50 21.19
CA HIS A 50 14.53 12.93 21.19
C HIS A 50 13.11 13.20 21.70
N GLY A 51 12.44 12.21 22.33
CA GLY A 51 11.07 12.35 22.83
C GLY A 51 9.99 12.35 21.75
N THR A 52 10.36 12.20 20.48
CA THR A 52 9.44 12.18 19.33
C THR A 52 8.79 10.81 19.16
N LYS A 53 7.50 10.77 18.87
CA LYS A 53 6.77 9.55 18.50
C LYS A 53 6.96 9.22 17.03
N LEU A 54 6.91 7.92 16.69
CA LEU A 54 7.02 7.44 15.30
C LEU A 54 5.84 6.54 14.95
N MET A 55 5.08 6.94 13.94
CA MET A 55 4.04 6.12 13.32
C MET A 55 4.44 5.73 11.88
N VAL A 56 3.95 4.59 11.42
CA VAL A 56 4.29 4.05 10.09
C VAL A 56 3.07 4.15 9.17
N GLU A 57 3.23 4.83 8.02
CA GLU A 57 2.18 4.94 7.00
C GLU A 57 2.13 3.64 6.17
N LEU A 58 1.15 2.78 6.44
CA LEU A 58 0.93 1.53 5.70
C LEU A 58 0.21 1.80 4.39
N HIS A 59 0.73 1.23 3.31
CA HIS A 59 0.37 1.60 1.95
C HIS A 59 0.27 0.41 1.01
N HIS A 60 -0.64 0.53 0.04
CA HIS A 60 -0.70 -0.30 -1.16
C HIS A 60 -1.21 0.54 -2.34
N PRO A 61 -0.44 0.65 -3.45
CA PRO A 61 -0.75 1.58 -4.55
C PRO A 61 -1.98 1.17 -5.36
N GLY A 62 -2.40 -0.10 -5.28
CA GLY A 62 -3.48 -0.59 -6.11
C GLY A 62 -3.15 -0.47 -7.61
N ARG A 63 -4.04 0.16 -8.37
CA ARG A 63 -3.86 0.40 -9.81
C ARG A 63 -2.74 1.40 -10.14
N GLN A 64 -2.25 2.16 -9.15
CA GLN A 64 -1.19 3.15 -9.32
C GLN A 64 0.21 2.57 -9.08
N ASN A 65 0.36 1.25 -9.06
CA ASN A 65 1.65 0.61 -8.95
C ASN A 65 2.58 1.04 -10.10
N LEU A 66 3.89 0.97 -9.88
CA LEU A 66 4.98 1.33 -10.81
C LEU A 66 4.96 0.64 -12.20
N GLY A 67 3.82 0.17 -12.66
CA GLY A 67 3.63 -0.20 -14.05
C GLY A 67 4.11 0.88 -15.04
N LEU A 68 4.27 2.13 -14.57
CA LEU A 68 4.82 3.23 -15.36
C LEU A 68 6.23 2.94 -15.87
N MET A 69 7.12 2.40 -15.04
CA MET A 69 8.49 2.14 -15.46
C MET A 69 8.63 0.82 -16.22
N VAL A 70 7.71 -0.10 -16.02
CA VAL A 70 7.66 -1.37 -16.76
C VAL A 70 6.87 -1.20 -18.06
N GLY A 71 5.86 -0.33 -18.10
CA GLY A 71 5.08 -0.02 -19.29
C GLY A 71 5.83 0.83 -20.31
N THR A 72 6.77 1.69 -19.87
CA THR A 72 7.61 2.51 -20.75
C THR A 72 8.84 1.78 -21.28
N LEU A 73 9.15 0.59 -20.78
CA LEU A 73 10.24 -0.28 -21.24
C LEU A 73 9.71 -1.65 -21.69
N PRO A 74 8.81 -1.71 -22.70
CA PRO A 74 8.27 -2.96 -23.21
C PRO A 74 9.38 -3.91 -23.73
N ILE A 75 10.54 -3.37 -24.09
CA ILE A 75 11.71 -4.08 -24.58
C ILE A 75 12.34 -4.96 -23.48
N CYS A 76 12.30 -4.53 -22.20
CA CYS A 76 12.88 -5.30 -21.09
C CYS A 76 12.02 -6.49 -20.65
N VAL A 77 10.73 -6.49 -20.98
CA VAL A 77 9.77 -7.50 -20.51
C VAL A 77 9.45 -8.55 -21.59
N ALA A 78 9.54 -8.18 -22.84
CA ALA A 78 9.07 -9.03 -23.94
C ALA A 78 10.16 -9.86 -24.64
N GLY A 79 11.45 -9.55 -24.48
CA GLY A 79 12.47 -10.16 -25.31
C GLY A 79 13.69 -10.76 -24.63
N ASP A 80 14.01 -10.39 -23.40
CA ASP A 80 15.22 -10.86 -22.75
C ASP A 80 15.02 -11.13 -21.25
N ARG A 81 14.91 -12.41 -20.90
CA ARG A 81 14.78 -12.88 -19.52
C ARG A 81 15.94 -12.41 -18.61
N PHE A 82 17.10 -12.16 -19.19
CA PHE A 82 18.29 -11.74 -18.45
C PHE A 82 18.21 -10.27 -18.06
N LEU A 83 17.84 -9.38 -18.98
CA LEU A 83 17.67 -7.96 -18.71
C LEU A 83 16.47 -7.71 -17.78
N GLY A 84 15.37 -8.47 -17.94
CA GLY A 84 14.22 -8.43 -17.04
C GLY A 84 14.58 -8.79 -15.61
N SER A 85 15.42 -9.82 -15.40
CA SER A 85 15.84 -10.24 -14.05
C SER A 85 16.84 -9.26 -13.42
N ALA A 86 17.77 -8.69 -14.20
CA ALA A 86 18.72 -7.68 -13.74
C ALA A 86 18.00 -6.37 -13.39
N TYR A 87 17.02 -5.98 -14.20
CA TYR A 87 16.18 -4.79 -13.98
C TYR A 87 15.26 -4.98 -12.76
N ALA A 88 14.64 -6.16 -12.62
CA ALA A 88 13.87 -6.50 -11.43
C ALA A 88 14.74 -6.49 -10.15
N LYS A 89 15.97 -6.97 -10.21
CA LYS A 89 16.94 -6.84 -9.11
C LYS A 89 17.28 -5.40 -8.78
N LEU A 90 17.46 -4.56 -9.78
CA LEU A 90 17.72 -3.13 -9.59
C LEU A 90 16.52 -2.42 -8.96
N LEU A 91 15.31 -2.71 -9.45
CA LEU A 91 14.06 -2.08 -9.01
C LEU A 91 13.54 -2.66 -7.69
N TYR A 92 13.68 -3.95 -7.50
CA TYR A 92 13.07 -4.73 -6.42
C TYR A 92 14.12 -5.43 -5.55
N GLY A 93 15.39 -5.08 -5.68
CA GLY A 93 16.46 -5.72 -4.90
C GLY A 93 16.26 -5.63 -3.40
N SER A 94 15.62 -4.54 -2.93
CA SER A 94 15.17 -4.38 -1.54
C SER A 94 13.85 -5.09 -1.20
N VAL A 95 13.16 -5.62 -2.21
CA VAL A 95 11.84 -6.28 -2.11
C VAL A 95 11.97 -7.79 -2.03
N ILE A 96 13.12 -8.33 -2.47
CA ILE A 96 13.34 -9.78 -2.50
C ILE A 96 13.93 -10.22 -1.18
N PRO A 97 13.26 -11.12 -0.44
CA PRO A 97 13.79 -11.68 0.79
C PRO A 97 15.18 -12.31 0.56
N PRO A 98 16.14 -12.14 1.49
CA PRO A 98 17.43 -12.81 1.40
C PRO A 98 17.26 -14.31 1.19
N GLY A 99 17.99 -14.87 0.21
CA GLY A 99 17.96 -16.32 -0.11
C GLY A 99 16.84 -16.77 -1.04
N LYS A 100 15.88 -15.90 -1.41
CA LYS A 100 14.83 -16.24 -2.38
C LYS A 100 15.34 -16.02 -3.80
N LYS A 101 15.27 -17.06 -4.65
CA LYS A 101 15.51 -16.92 -6.10
C LYS A 101 14.26 -16.35 -6.78
N LEU A 102 14.45 -15.31 -7.60
CA LEU A 102 13.39 -14.78 -8.46
C LEU A 102 12.96 -15.85 -9.46
N GLN A 103 11.65 -16.08 -9.55
CA GLN A 103 11.04 -16.86 -10.62
C GLN A 103 10.47 -15.89 -11.68
N ASP A 104 10.38 -16.31 -12.93
CA ASP A 104 9.86 -15.49 -14.04
C ASP A 104 8.49 -14.87 -13.75
N LYS A 105 7.65 -15.54 -12.95
CA LYS A 105 6.34 -15.04 -12.51
C LYS A 105 6.40 -13.89 -11.50
N ASP A 106 7.57 -13.66 -10.89
CA ASP A 106 7.79 -12.65 -9.85
C ASP A 106 8.26 -11.32 -10.46
N ILE A 107 8.58 -11.28 -11.76
CA ILE A 107 9.27 -10.17 -12.42
C ILE A 107 8.31 -9.07 -12.92
N VAL A 108 7.05 -9.40 -13.18
CA VAL A 108 6.07 -8.43 -13.71
C VAL A 108 5.24 -7.85 -12.57
N PRO A 109 5.37 -6.55 -12.26
CA PRO A 109 4.47 -5.88 -11.32
C PRO A 109 3.04 -5.99 -11.84
N ARG A 110 2.21 -6.70 -11.09
CA ARG A 110 0.79 -6.80 -11.41
C ARG A 110 0.07 -5.69 -10.68
N THR A 111 -0.48 -4.73 -11.42
CA THR A 111 -1.38 -3.77 -10.83
C THR A 111 -2.71 -4.44 -10.50
N VAL A 112 -3.22 -4.15 -9.32
CA VAL A 112 -4.51 -4.67 -8.84
C VAL A 112 -5.42 -3.51 -8.46
N ALA A 113 -6.72 -3.74 -8.53
CA ALA A 113 -7.74 -2.78 -8.12
C ALA A 113 -8.91 -3.54 -7.49
N PRO A 114 -9.85 -2.89 -6.78
CA PRO A 114 -11.06 -3.56 -6.29
C PRO A 114 -11.80 -4.32 -7.37
N SER A 115 -11.94 -3.70 -8.55
CA SER A 115 -12.51 -4.28 -9.77
C SER A 115 -11.67 -3.86 -10.98
N ARG A 116 -11.87 -4.52 -12.13
CA ARG A 116 -11.27 -4.04 -13.37
C ARG A 116 -11.82 -2.65 -13.69
N CYS A 117 -10.97 -1.66 -13.76
CA CYS A 117 -11.34 -0.27 -13.99
C CYS A 117 -10.38 0.38 -15.00
N GLU A 118 -10.64 1.63 -15.35
CA GLU A 118 -9.79 2.40 -16.25
C GLU A 118 -8.33 2.42 -15.76
N LYS A 119 -7.40 2.47 -16.71
CA LYS A 119 -5.97 2.62 -16.40
C LYS A 119 -5.74 3.87 -15.56
N SER A 120 -4.83 3.77 -14.61
CA SER A 120 -4.34 4.97 -13.94
C SER A 120 -3.52 5.80 -14.93
N LYS A 121 -3.71 7.12 -14.92
CA LYS A 121 -2.86 8.05 -15.68
C LYS A 121 -1.39 8.01 -15.24
N MET A 122 -1.12 7.52 -14.04
CA MET A 122 0.24 7.40 -13.50
C MET A 122 0.95 6.13 -13.95
N SER A 123 0.24 5.01 -14.11
CA SER A 123 0.86 3.71 -14.36
C SER A 123 0.61 3.17 -15.76
N GLU A 124 -0.39 3.69 -16.48
CA GLU A 124 -0.87 3.22 -17.80
C GLU A 124 -1.07 1.70 -17.94
N SER A 125 -0.83 0.95 -16.88
CA SER A 125 -0.88 -0.50 -16.89
C SER A 125 -2.30 -1.03 -16.74
N VAL A 126 -2.56 -2.18 -17.34
CA VAL A 126 -3.84 -2.89 -17.21
C VAL A 126 -3.91 -3.47 -15.80
N ASN A 127 -4.88 -2.99 -15.02
CA ASN A 127 -5.12 -3.51 -13.68
C ASN A 127 -6.05 -4.75 -13.73
N ARG A 128 -5.88 -5.61 -12.73
CA ARG A 128 -6.75 -6.77 -12.51
C ARG A 128 -7.65 -6.51 -11.31
N GLY A 129 -8.93 -6.81 -11.46
CA GLY A 129 -9.84 -6.86 -10.33
C GLY A 129 -9.40 -7.93 -9.33
N LEU A 130 -9.37 -7.60 -8.07
CA LEU A 130 -9.09 -8.55 -6.99
C LEU A 130 -10.22 -9.57 -6.88
N SER A 131 -9.88 -10.86 -6.79
CA SER A 131 -10.82 -11.87 -6.35
C SER A 131 -11.17 -11.66 -4.88
N HIS A 132 -12.28 -12.23 -4.42
CA HIS A 132 -12.65 -12.21 -2.99
C HIS A 132 -11.49 -12.67 -2.09
N ARG A 133 -10.89 -13.83 -2.40
CA ARG A 133 -9.70 -14.33 -1.70
C ARG A 133 -8.50 -13.37 -1.77
N GLY A 134 -8.36 -12.63 -2.87
CA GLY A 134 -7.31 -11.60 -3.02
C GLY A 134 -7.53 -10.42 -2.09
N VAL A 135 -8.78 -9.98 -1.91
CA VAL A 135 -9.17 -8.93 -0.95
C VAL A 135 -8.82 -9.36 0.47
N GLN A 136 -9.30 -10.53 0.90
CA GLN A 136 -9.02 -11.07 2.24
C GLN A 136 -7.52 -11.22 2.51
N ARG A 137 -6.75 -11.67 1.52
CA ARG A 137 -5.29 -11.77 1.66
C ARG A 137 -4.64 -10.41 1.89
N LEU A 138 -5.08 -9.36 1.20
CA LEU A 138 -4.53 -8.02 1.39
C LEU A 138 -4.91 -7.43 2.74
N ILE A 139 -6.13 -7.67 3.22
CA ILE A 139 -6.54 -7.31 4.58
C ILE A 139 -5.57 -7.91 5.61
N LEU A 140 -5.31 -9.22 5.51
CA LEU A 140 -4.35 -9.90 6.39
C LEU A 140 -2.94 -9.29 6.29
N GLN A 141 -2.48 -8.93 5.11
CA GLN A 141 -1.16 -8.32 4.93
C GLN A 141 -1.03 -6.94 5.58
N PHE A 142 -2.09 -6.12 5.58
CA PHE A 142 -2.12 -4.86 6.34
C PHE A 142 -2.06 -5.13 7.85
N ILE A 143 -2.81 -6.11 8.34
CA ILE A 143 -2.82 -6.51 9.76
C ILE A 143 -1.44 -7.01 10.19
N GLU A 144 -0.84 -7.93 9.42
CA GLU A 144 0.50 -8.45 9.68
C GLU A 144 1.58 -7.36 9.65
N ALA A 145 1.47 -6.39 8.71
CA ALA A 145 2.37 -5.25 8.65
C ALA A 145 2.26 -4.39 9.92
N ALA A 146 1.05 -4.13 10.41
CA ALA A 146 0.83 -3.41 11.66
C ALA A 146 1.42 -4.15 12.88
N GLN A 147 1.30 -5.48 12.92
CA GLN A 147 1.94 -6.30 13.96
C GLN A 147 3.47 -6.15 13.94
N ARG A 148 4.09 -6.14 12.73
CA ARG A 148 5.53 -5.92 12.57
C ARG A 148 5.93 -4.53 13.04
N VAL A 149 5.14 -3.51 12.72
CA VAL A 149 5.35 -2.14 13.18
C VAL A 149 5.34 -2.07 14.71
N LYS A 150 4.36 -2.71 15.37
CA LYS A 150 4.28 -2.83 16.83
C LYS A 150 5.49 -3.57 17.40
N LYS A 151 5.88 -4.71 16.81
CA LYS A 151 7.08 -5.48 17.21
C LYS A 151 8.38 -4.69 17.06
N ALA A 152 8.43 -3.76 16.11
CA ALA A 152 9.56 -2.84 15.94
C ALA A 152 9.61 -1.74 17.02
N GLY A 153 8.58 -1.59 17.84
CA GLY A 153 8.50 -0.59 18.90
C GLY A 153 8.06 0.79 18.42
N CYS A 154 7.41 0.89 17.27
CA CYS A 154 6.77 2.13 16.82
C CYS A 154 5.47 2.40 17.59
N ASP A 155 5.05 3.67 17.62
CA ASP A 155 3.95 4.14 18.45
C ASP A 155 2.56 3.95 17.82
N GLY A 156 2.47 3.60 16.54
CA GLY A 156 1.20 3.35 15.85
C GLY A 156 1.36 3.21 14.35
N VAL A 157 0.24 3.14 13.65
CA VAL A 157 0.17 3.08 12.19
C VAL A 157 -0.75 4.14 11.62
N GLU A 158 -0.44 4.62 10.41
CA GLU A 158 -1.34 5.36 9.55
C GLU A 158 -1.78 4.45 8.40
N LEU A 159 -3.07 4.39 8.13
CA LEU A 159 -3.64 3.69 6.97
C LEU A 159 -3.84 4.70 5.84
N HIS A 160 -3.14 4.50 4.73
CA HIS A 160 -3.23 5.40 3.58
C HIS A 160 -4.49 5.15 2.75
N ALA A 161 -5.57 5.85 3.08
CA ALA A 161 -6.87 5.78 2.42
C ALA A 161 -7.15 7.00 1.52
N ALA A 162 -6.09 7.58 0.93
CA ALA A 162 -6.17 8.80 0.13
C ALA A 162 -5.42 8.65 -1.22
N HIS A 163 -5.40 9.71 -2.02
CA HIS A 163 -4.60 9.93 -3.23
C HIS A 163 -4.83 8.90 -4.36
N GLY A 164 -6.00 8.23 -4.36
CA GLY A 164 -6.33 7.23 -5.38
C GLY A 164 -5.60 5.90 -5.21
N TYR A 165 -5.04 5.60 -4.03
CA TYR A 165 -4.42 4.31 -3.70
C TYR A 165 -5.45 3.25 -3.28
N LEU A 166 -5.03 2.04 -2.99
CA LEU A 166 -5.92 0.88 -2.92
C LEU A 166 -7.10 1.05 -1.97
N ILE A 167 -6.89 1.55 -0.75
CA ILE A 167 -7.99 1.73 0.21
C ILE A 167 -8.98 2.76 -0.33
N GLN A 168 -8.52 3.89 -0.86
CA GLN A 168 -9.42 4.85 -1.51
C GLN A 168 -10.10 4.26 -2.73
N GLN A 169 -9.42 3.42 -3.52
CA GLN A 169 -10.03 2.74 -4.67
C GLN A 169 -11.21 1.85 -4.25
N PHE A 170 -11.17 1.26 -3.04
CA PHE A 170 -12.32 0.53 -2.48
C PHE A 170 -13.45 1.47 -2.10
N LEU A 171 -13.16 2.64 -1.53
CA LEU A 171 -14.16 3.63 -1.14
C LEU A 171 -14.87 4.26 -2.35
N SER A 172 -14.15 4.44 -3.46
CA SER A 172 -14.65 5.14 -4.64
C SER A 172 -15.57 4.25 -5.50
N PRO A 173 -16.81 4.69 -5.79
CA PRO A 173 -17.68 3.97 -6.72
C PRO A 173 -17.14 3.98 -8.16
N ASN A 174 -16.25 4.91 -8.50
CA ASN A 174 -15.62 4.96 -9.82
C ASN A 174 -14.67 3.77 -10.06
N THR A 175 -13.92 3.35 -9.06
CA THR A 175 -12.94 2.27 -9.16
C THR A 175 -13.42 0.96 -8.57
N ASN A 176 -14.37 1.01 -7.65
CA ASN A 176 -14.98 -0.15 -7.02
C ASN A 176 -16.35 -0.43 -7.61
N ARG A 177 -16.38 -1.31 -8.61
CA ARG A 177 -17.59 -1.80 -9.30
C ARG A 177 -17.90 -3.25 -8.92
N ARG A 178 -17.51 -3.65 -7.69
CA ARG A 178 -17.78 -5.00 -7.18
C ARG A 178 -19.24 -5.17 -6.85
N THR A 179 -19.71 -6.42 -6.98
CA THR A 179 -21.09 -6.83 -6.67
C THR A 179 -21.16 -7.74 -5.45
N ASP A 180 -20.01 -8.01 -4.79
CA ASP A 180 -19.94 -8.72 -3.53
C ASP A 180 -19.97 -7.75 -2.33
N GLU A 181 -19.77 -8.25 -1.11
CA GLU A 181 -19.82 -7.49 0.13
C GLU A 181 -18.77 -6.38 0.27
N TYR A 182 -17.84 -6.25 -0.67
CA TYR A 182 -16.85 -5.18 -0.71
C TYR A 182 -17.21 -4.07 -1.71
N GLY A 183 -18.40 -4.11 -2.33
CA GLY A 183 -18.82 -3.14 -3.34
C GLY A 183 -20.30 -2.74 -3.23
N GLY A 184 -20.72 -1.79 -4.06
CA GLY A 184 -22.10 -1.27 -4.05
C GLY A 184 -22.32 -0.18 -3.02
N SER A 185 -22.98 -0.46 -1.88
CA SER A 185 -23.26 0.52 -0.85
C SER A 185 -22.01 1.13 -0.21
N LEU A 186 -22.13 2.26 0.47
CA LEU A 186 -21.00 2.89 1.18
C LEU A 186 -20.43 1.95 2.23
N GLU A 187 -21.29 1.29 3.02
CA GLU A 187 -20.88 0.33 4.05
C GLU A 187 -20.02 -0.79 3.44
N ASN A 188 -20.44 -1.34 2.32
CA ASN A 188 -19.69 -2.37 1.61
C ASN A 188 -18.37 -1.85 1.07
N ARG A 189 -18.33 -0.65 0.51
CA ARG A 189 -17.08 -0.05 0.03
C ARG A 189 -16.11 0.28 1.18
N MET A 190 -16.63 0.60 2.37
CA MET A 190 -15.83 0.84 3.57
C MET A 190 -15.29 -0.46 4.19
N ARG A 191 -15.91 -1.61 3.93
CA ARG A 191 -15.61 -2.90 4.57
C ARG A 191 -14.14 -3.28 4.51
N PHE A 192 -13.48 -3.05 3.38
CA PHE A 192 -12.04 -3.30 3.26
C PHE A 192 -11.21 -2.54 4.32
N LEU A 193 -11.52 -1.27 4.55
CA LEU A 193 -10.84 -0.44 5.54
C LEU A 193 -11.23 -0.85 6.97
N THR A 194 -12.53 -1.07 7.23
CA THR A 194 -12.99 -1.41 8.58
C THR A 194 -12.48 -2.76 9.03
N GLU A 195 -12.43 -3.77 8.17
CA GLU A 195 -11.85 -5.08 8.50
C GLU A 195 -10.35 -5.01 8.79
N ILE A 196 -9.60 -4.13 8.10
CA ILE A 196 -8.19 -3.85 8.44
C ILE A 196 -8.09 -3.25 9.84
N ILE A 197 -8.91 -2.24 10.15
CA ILE A 197 -8.92 -1.57 11.46
C ILE A 197 -9.24 -2.58 12.56
N ASP A 198 -10.31 -3.35 12.39
CA ASP A 198 -10.76 -4.37 13.36
C ASP A 198 -9.69 -5.44 13.59
N GLY A 199 -9.08 -5.93 12.51
CA GLY A 199 -7.99 -6.89 12.60
C GLY A 199 -6.76 -6.35 13.33
N ILE A 200 -6.39 -5.08 13.11
CA ILE A 200 -5.31 -4.42 13.86
C ILE A 200 -5.71 -4.26 15.33
N ARG A 201 -6.95 -3.86 15.65
CA ARG A 201 -7.44 -3.77 17.02
C ARG A 201 -7.39 -5.10 17.76
N ILE A 202 -7.76 -6.19 17.10
CA ILE A 202 -7.70 -7.53 17.65
C ILE A 202 -6.25 -7.96 17.92
N THR A 203 -5.35 -7.71 16.97
CA THR A 203 -4.00 -8.29 17.00
C THR A 203 -2.96 -7.40 17.67
N CYS A 204 -3.12 -6.08 17.57
CA CYS A 204 -2.21 -5.10 18.18
C CYS A 204 -2.77 -4.50 19.49
N GLY A 205 -4.04 -4.75 19.83
CA GLY A 205 -4.71 -4.23 21.03
C GLY A 205 -5.38 -2.88 20.79
N ARG A 206 -6.32 -2.55 21.70
CA ARG A 206 -7.16 -1.35 21.57
C ARG A 206 -6.39 -0.05 21.73
N ASP A 207 -5.31 -0.05 22.51
CA ASP A 207 -4.50 1.14 22.80
C ASP A 207 -3.46 1.44 21.72
N PHE A 208 -3.29 0.56 20.72
CA PHE A 208 -2.35 0.80 19.62
C PHE A 208 -2.94 1.84 18.66
N PRO A 209 -2.36 3.05 18.53
CA PRO A 209 -2.91 4.13 17.73
C PRO A 209 -3.03 3.76 16.24
N ILE A 210 -4.19 4.05 15.67
CA ILE A 210 -4.47 3.93 14.24
C ILE A 210 -4.95 5.29 13.75
N VAL A 211 -4.26 5.85 12.78
CA VAL A 211 -4.66 7.05 12.04
C VAL A 211 -5.12 6.61 10.65
N VAL A 212 -6.15 7.27 10.12
CA VAL A 212 -6.60 7.07 8.73
C VAL A 212 -6.41 8.38 7.97
N ARG A 213 -5.54 8.35 6.97
CA ARG A 213 -5.39 9.45 6.03
C ARG A 213 -6.42 9.28 4.92
N LEU A 214 -7.38 10.20 4.86
CA LEU A 214 -8.56 10.09 4.00
C LEU A 214 -8.61 11.25 3.00
N SER A 215 -8.92 10.97 1.72
CA SER A 215 -9.44 11.99 0.80
C SER A 215 -10.94 12.08 1.03
N VAL A 216 -11.43 13.27 1.38
CA VAL A 216 -12.85 13.48 1.72
C VAL A 216 -13.72 13.74 0.49
N ASP A 217 -13.11 14.18 -0.62
CA ASP A 217 -13.79 14.48 -1.88
C ASP A 217 -12.87 14.09 -3.07
N GLU A 218 -13.41 13.39 -4.05
CA GLU A 218 -12.73 13.08 -5.30
C GLU A 218 -12.88 14.18 -6.37
N MET A 219 -13.66 15.22 -6.08
CA MET A 219 -13.86 16.42 -6.89
C MET A 219 -14.35 16.15 -8.34
N TYR A 220 -14.98 15.03 -8.60
CA TYR A 220 -15.51 14.71 -9.94
C TYR A 220 -16.58 15.71 -10.39
N ASP A 221 -17.37 16.25 -9.48
CA ASP A 221 -18.40 17.23 -9.79
C ASP A 221 -17.79 18.52 -10.35
N ARG A 222 -16.62 18.93 -9.83
CA ARG A 222 -15.88 20.12 -10.28
C ARG A 222 -15.33 20.01 -11.70
N ILE A 223 -15.17 18.78 -12.20
CA ILE A 223 -14.71 18.54 -13.57
C ILE A 223 -15.84 18.05 -14.49
N GLY A 224 -17.09 18.32 -14.14
CA GLY A 224 -18.27 18.01 -14.95
C GLY A 224 -18.61 16.52 -15.04
N GLN A 225 -18.23 15.72 -14.05
CA GLN A 225 -18.53 14.28 -13.97
C GLN A 225 -19.26 13.95 -12.65
N PRO A 226 -20.45 14.53 -12.41
CA PRO A 226 -21.18 14.33 -11.15
C PRO A 226 -21.54 12.86 -10.95
N GLY A 227 -21.50 12.42 -9.68
CA GLY A 227 -21.82 11.06 -9.28
C GLY A 227 -20.80 9.99 -9.67
N LYS A 228 -19.68 10.36 -10.28
CA LYS A 228 -18.63 9.40 -10.65
C LYS A 228 -17.80 8.97 -9.46
N GLY A 229 -17.60 9.83 -8.49
CA GLY A 229 -16.84 9.58 -7.27
C GLY A 229 -17.69 9.75 -6.01
N TYR A 230 -17.00 9.94 -4.88
CA TYR A 230 -17.63 10.38 -3.63
C TYR A 230 -17.15 11.79 -3.27
N GLY A 231 -17.97 12.52 -2.54
CA GLY A 231 -17.69 13.83 -2.00
C GLY A 231 -18.59 14.13 -0.81
N LEU A 232 -18.38 15.29 -0.17
CA LEU A 232 -19.20 15.82 0.90
C LEU A 232 -20.51 16.37 0.36
#